data_bfb12f43e280b99e4a1a884323431fc6
#
_entry.id   bfb12f43e280b99e4a1a884323431fc6
#
_cell.length_a   1.000
_cell.length_b   1.000
_cell.length_c   1.000
_cell.angle_alpha   90.00
_cell.angle_beta   90.00
_cell.angle_gamma   90.00
#
_symmetry.space_group_name_H-M   'P 1'
#
loop_
_entity.id
_entity.type
_entity.pdbx_description
1 polymer ?
#
loop_
_entity_poly.entity_id
_entity_poly.type
_entity_poly.pdbx_seq_one_letter_code
_entity_poly.pdbx_strand_id
1 'polypeptide(L)'
;MRNKFILTVTVFFMLLNSVSSQELQARVSVVASRVSSSVDKKIFTTLQTELNNLLNSRKWTNDQFQANEKIECSFILNIETALEANVYKATLSIQAARPVFNATYNTALVNFIDADVSFKYAEFQPVEFNENRVQGTDAAASNLTAVFAYYAYMIIGLDYDSFAPKGGDVYYRKAQNIVNNAPEGKNISGWRVFDGSRNRYWLNENVINNRYNIMHDVIYSYYRSGLDKMYDAEPEARVNVLQSLTQLSAFKKENANTMIVDFFMQGKVQELIGIFKKAPGEQKIKAVELLSDLDIINASRYKQELR
;
A
#
# COMPACT_ATOMS: atom_id res chain seq x y z
N MET A 1 -21.60 30.57 -41.93
CA MET A 1 -20.43 29.68 -41.80
C MET A 1 -19.61 29.99 -40.54
N ARG A 2 -19.33 31.24 -40.21
CA ARG A 2 -18.51 31.66 -39.05
C ARG A 2 -19.06 31.19 -37.69
N ASN A 3 -20.38 31.25 -37.47
CA ASN A 3 -21.00 30.81 -36.22
C ASN A 3 -21.03 29.28 -36.04
N LYS A 4 -21.12 28.50 -37.14
CA LYS A 4 -21.00 27.03 -37.07
C LYS A 4 -19.59 26.56 -36.76
N PHE A 5 -18.59 27.29 -37.29
CA PHE A 5 -17.17 26.99 -37.00
C PHE A 5 -16.83 27.27 -35.55
N ILE A 6 -17.30 28.39 -34.98
CA ILE A 6 -17.10 28.73 -33.56
C ILE A 6 -17.76 27.68 -32.66
N LEU A 7 -18.99 27.25 -32.97
CA LEU A 7 -19.69 26.22 -32.20
C LEU A 7 -18.95 24.89 -32.22
N THR A 8 -18.41 24.48 -33.38
CA THR A 8 -17.65 23.24 -33.55
C THR A 8 -16.33 23.28 -32.76
N VAL A 9 -15.63 24.41 -32.76
CA VAL A 9 -14.40 24.60 -31.99
C VAL A 9 -14.68 24.57 -30.48
N THR A 10 -15.77 25.19 -30.02
CA THR A 10 -16.17 25.21 -28.61
C THR A 10 -16.55 23.80 -28.12
N VAL A 11 -17.25 23.02 -28.92
CA VAL A 11 -17.59 21.62 -28.59
C VAL A 11 -16.35 20.74 -28.59
N PHE A 12 -15.42 20.94 -29.51
CA PHE A 12 -14.14 20.22 -29.52
C PHE A 12 -13.29 20.52 -28.30
N PHE A 13 -13.26 21.78 -27.83
CA PHE A 13 -12.55 22.16 -26.60
C PHE A 13 -13.19 21.61 -25.32
N MET A 14 -14.52 21.42 -25.28
CA MET A 14 -15.21 20.79 -24.15
C MET A 14 -14.96 19.27 -24.06
N LEU A 15 -14.63 18.60 -25.16
CA LEU A 15 -14.31 17.18 -25.19
C LEU A 15 -12.88 16.86 -24.73
N LEU A 16 -12.01 17.84 -24.60
CA LEU A 16 -10.61 17.64 -24.19
C LEU A 16 -10.40 17.61 -22.67
N ASN A 17 -11.42 17.83 -21.85
CA ASN A 17 -11.27 17.97 -20.39
C ASN A 17 -11.68 16.74 -19.56
N SER A 18 -11.72 15.55 -20.12
CA SER A 18 -12.09 14.34 -19.37
C SER A 18 -10.97 13.31 -19.32
N VAL A 19 -9.72 13.75 -19.10
CA VAL A 19 -8.70 12.81 -18.64
C VAL A 19 -8.84 12.72 -17.12
N SER A 20 -9.76 11.88 -16.66
CA SER A 20 -9.80 11.46 -15.26
C SER A 20 -8.51 10.69 -15.00
N SER A 21 -7.52 11.35 -14.41
CA SER A 21 -6.34 10.66 -13.94
C SER A 21 -6.73 9.87 -12.70
N GLN A 22 -6.61 8.53 -12.77
CA GLN A 22 -6.78 7.67 -11.59
C GLN A 22 -5.57 7.85 -10.67
N GLU A 23 -5.79 7.60 -9.39
CA GLU A 23 -4.83 7.84 -8.31
C GLU A 23 -3.67 6.83 -8.33
N LEU A 24 -3.97 5.58 -8.69
CA LEU A 24 -3.01 4.50 -8.72
C LEU A 24 -2.44 4.31 -10.13
N GLN A 25 -1.13 4.07 -10.19
CA GLN A 25 -0.44 3.50 -11.34
C GLN A 25 0.00 2.09 -10.98
N ALA A 26 -0.97 1.17 -10.97
CA ALA A 26 -0.78 -0.18 -10.51
C ALA A 26 -0.28 -1.11 -11.62
N ARG A 27 0.68 -1.97 -11.28
CA ARG A 27 1.10 -3.10 -12.10
C ARG A 27 0.79 -4.38 -11.35
N VAL A 28 -0.09 -5.21 -11.92
CA VAL A 28 -0.41 -6.52 -11.36
C VAL A 28 0.31 -7.61 -12.18
N SER A 29 0.90 -8.56 -11.48
CA SER A 29 1.46 -9.79 -12.07
C SER A 29 0.85 -11.00 -11.36
N VAL A 30 0.42 -11.99 -12.14
CA VAL A 30 -0.11 -13.25 -11.61
C VAL A 30 0.85 -14.37 -11.96
N VAL A 31 1.45 -14.98 -10.94
CA VAL A 31 2.44 -16.05 -11.07
C VAL A 31 1.80 -17.36 -10.64
N ALA A 32 1.70 -18.33 -11.57
CA ALA A 32 1.07 -19.63 -11.36
C ALA A 32 2.02 -20.82 -11.66
N SER A 33 3.31 -20.65 -11.35
CA SER A 33 4.33 -21.66 -11.65
C SER A 33 4.14 -22.97 -10.86
N ARG A 34 3.53 -22.88 -9.68
CA ARG A 34 3.29 -24.03 -8.77
C ARG A 34 1.97 -24.74 -9.01
N VAL A 35 1.09 -24.18 -9.83
CA VAL A 35 -0.20 -24.83 -10.17
C VAL A 35 0.04 -25.96 -11.16
N SER A 36 -0.69 -27.07 -10.95
CA SER A 36 -0.61 -28.25 -11.82
C SER A 36 -0.78 -27.91 -13.30
N SER A 37 -0.09 -28.66 -14.16
CA SER A 37 -0.21 -28.53 -15.62
C SER A 37 -1.60 -28.87 -16.16
N SER A 38 -2.46 -29.46 -15.36
CA SER A 38 -3.88 -29.74 -15.71
C SER A 38 -4.74 -28.47 -15.75
N VAL A 39 -4.28 -27.36 -15.16
CA VAL A 39 -4.97 -26.08 -15.21
C VAL A 39 -4.45 -25.25 -16.37
N ASP A 40 -5.34 -24.79 -17.24
CA ASP A 40 -4.94 -23.89 -18.34
C ASP A 40 -4.45 -22.56 -17.76
N LYS A 41 -3.15 -22.31 -17.91
CA LYS A 41 -2.51 -21.09 -17.38
C LYS A 41 -2.96 -19.80 -18.07
N LYS A 42 -3.65 -19.89 -19.22
CA LYS A 42 -4.21 -18.71 -19.90
C LYS A 42 -5.23 -17.97 -19.03
N ILE A 43 -5.98 -18.69 -18.19
CA ILE A 43 -6.94 -18.06 -17.27
C ILE A 43 -6.26 -17.04 -16.35
N PHE A 44 -5.01 -17.26 -15.96
CA PHE A 44 -4.27 -16.34 -15.09
C PHE A 44 -3.77 -15.09 -15.83
N THR A 45 -3.57 -15.17 -17.14
CA THR A 45 -3.28 -13.99 -17.96
C THR A 45 -4.52 -13.09 -18.07
N THR A 46 -5.70 -13.68 -18.22
CA THR A 46 -6.97 -12.96 -18.20
C THR A 46 -7.19 -12.33 -16.82
N LEU A 47 -7.02 -13.10 -15.75
CA LEU A 47 -7.12 -12.59 -14.37
C LEU A 47 -6.17 -11.40 -14.13
N GLN A 48 -4.93 -11.48 -14.59
CA GLN A 48 -3.97 -10.39 -14.47
C GLN A 48 -4.48 -9.11 -15.14
N THR A 49 -5.05 -9.21 -16.33
CA THR A 49 -5.62 -8.08 -17.06
C THR A 49 -6.79 -7.47 -16.30
N GLU A 50 -7.70 -8.30 -15.80
CA GLU A 50 -8.87 -7.84 -15.04
C GLU A 50 -8.48 -7.16 -13.72
N LEU A 51 -7.49 -7.69 -13.01
CA LEU A 51 -6.97 -7.07 -11.77
C LEU A 51 -6.24 -5.74 -12.05
N ASN A 52 -5.51 -5.64 -13.17
CA ASN A 52 -4.94 -4.36 -13.60
C ASN A 52 -6.05 -3.34 -13.91
N ASN A 53 -7.13 -3.78 -14.57
CA ASN A 53 -8.28 -2.93 -14.86
C ASN A 53 -8.98 -2.49 -13.58
N LEU A 54 -9.21 -3.41 -12.63
CA LEU A 54 -9.80 -3.11 -11.33
C LEU A 54 -9.07 -1.97 -10.61
N LEU A 55 -7.74 -2.02 -10.56
CA LEU A 55 -6.95 -1.01 -9.85
C LEU A 55 -6.80 0.30 -10.62
N ASN A 56 -6.62 0.26 -11.93
CA ASN A 56 -6.29 1.44 -12.75
C ASN A 56 -7.50 2.12 -13.39
N SER A 57 -8.66 1.44 -13.52
CA SER A 57 -9.83 2.04 -14.15
C SER A 57 -10.86 2.54 -13.14
N ARG A 58 -10.72 2.14 -11.87
CA ARG A 58 -11.60 2.60 -10.80
C ARG A 58 -11.11 3.95 -10.25
N LYS A 59 -12.03 4.85 -9.98
CA LYS A 59 -11.79 6.07 -9.21
C LYS A 59 -11.90 5.74 -7.71
N TRP A 60 -10.78 5.84 -6.99
CA TRP A 60 -10.67 5.50 -5.58
C TRP A 60 -10.93 6.68 -4.64
N THR A 61 -10.68 7.91 -5.13
CA THR A 61 -10.87 9.18 -4.40
C THR A 61 -11.77 10.14 -5.16
N ASN A 62 -12.08 11.28 -4.58
CA ASN A 62 -12.76 12.38 -5.28
C ASN A 62 -11.78 13.40 -5.86
N ASP A 63 -10.50 13.27 -5.55
CA ASP A 63 -9.48 14.21 -5.97
C ASP A 63 -9.02 13.95 -7.42
N GLN A 64 -8.39 14.94 -8.00
CA GLN A 64 -7.82 14.85 -9.33
C GLN A 64 -6.29 14.77 -9.21
N PHE A 65 -5.74 13.63 -9.58
CA PHE A 65 -4.29 13.43 -9.60
C PHE A 65 -3.72 13.82 -10.96
N GLN A 66 -2.60 14.52 -10.94
CA GLN A 66 -1.79 14.71 -12.15
C GLN A 66 -0.98 13.45 -12.45
N ALA A 67 -0.48 13.31 -13.67
CA ALA A 67 0.25 12.09 -14.08
C ALA A 67 1.49 11.79 -13.21
N ASN A 68 2.15 12.85 -12.71
CA ASN A 68 3.31 12.75 -11.81
C ASN A 68 2.97 12.63 -10.32
N GLU A 69 1.68 12.69 -9.98
CA GLU A 69 1.20 12.51 -8.59
C GLU A 69 0.67 11.11 -8.35
N LYS A 70 0.54 10.29 -9.40
CA LYS A 70 0.06 8.92 -9.28
C LYS A 70 0.94 8.08 -8.37
N ILE A 71 0.31 7.29 -7.53
CA ILE A 71 0.99 6.38 -6.62
C ILE A 71 1.43 5.15 -7.41
N GLU A 72 2.73 4.99 -7.61
CA GLU A 72 3.28 3.80 -8.25
C GLU A 72 3.14 2.60 -7.32
N CYS A 73 2.47 1.54 -7.77
CA CYS A 73 2.33 0.33 -6.99
C CYS A 73 2.42 -0.96 -7.83
N SER A 74 2.90 -2.01 -7.20
CA SER A 74 3.05 -3.34 -7.77
C SER A 74 2.37 -4.37 -6.88
N PHE A 75 1.60 -5.25 -7.51
CA PHE A 75 0.91 -6.36 -6.86
C PHE A 75 1.33 -7.66 -7.55
N ILE A 76 1.96 -8.56 -6.82
CA ILE A 76 2.36 -9.88 -7.35
C ILE A 76 1.54 -10.94 -6.62
N LEU A 77 0.54 -11.49 -7.33
CA LEU A 77 -0.27 -12.59 -6.85
C LEU A 77 0.40 -13.92 -7.22
N ASN A 78 1.04 -14.53 -6.25
CA ASN A 78 1.73 -15.81 -6.44
C ASN A 78 0.80 -16.95 -6.01
N ILE A 79 0.26 -17.65 -6.98
CA ILE A 79 -0.65 -18.78 -6.76
C ILE A 79 0.16 -20.01 -6.34
N GLU A 80 -0.10 -20.48 -5.12
CA GLU A 80 0.65 -21.57 -4.50
C GLU A 80 0.08 -22.94 -4.84
N THR A 81 -1.26 -23.07 -4.74
CA THR A 81 -1.95 -24.35 -4.97
C THR A 81 -3.41 -24.14 -5.35
N ALA A 82 -3.96 -25.09 -6.09
CA ALA A 82 -5.39 -25.23 -6.26
C ALA A 82 -5.95 -26.04 -5.07
N LEU A 83 -6.94 -25.50 -4.38
CA LEU A 83 -7.60 -26.15 -3.25
C LEU A 83 -8.76 -27.04 -3.72
N GLU A 84 -9.53 -26.53 -4.67
CA GLU A 84 -10.67 -27.18 -5.31
C GLU A 84 -10.74 -26.69 -6.77
N ALA A 85 -11.74 -27.15 -7.54
CA ALA A 85 -11.96 -26.64 -8.90
C ALA A 85 -12.14 -25.10 -8.90
N ASN A 86 -11.26 -24.41 -9.59
CA ASN A 86 -11.22 -22.96 -9.70
C ASN A 86 -11.02 -22.18 -8.37
N VAL A 87 -10.68 -22.85 -7.28
CA VAL A 87 -10.36 -22.23 -5.97
C VAL A 87 -8.87 -22.35 -5.70
N TYR A 88 -8.22 -21.23 -5.43
CA TYR A 88 -6.78 -21.13 -5.31
C TYR A 88 -6.38 -20.52 -3.97
N LYS A 89 -5.23 -20.98 -3.45
CA LYS A 89 -4.49 -20.29 -2.39
C LYS A 89 -3.31 -19.57 -2.99
N ALA A 90 -3.05 -18.36 -2.53
CA ALA A 90 -1.98 -17.52 -3.02
C ALA A 90 -1.37 -16.68 -1.89
N THR A 91 -0.18 -16.14 -2.16
CA THR A 91 0.39 -15.00 -1.44
C THR A 91 0.33 -13.77 -2.32
N LEU A 92 0.06 -12.61 -1.74
CA LEU A 92 0.06 -11.33 -2.42
C LEU A 92 1.21 -10.47 -1.89
N SER A 93 2.18 -10.16 -2.76
CA SER A 93 3.22 -9.18 -2.47
C SER A 93 2.76 -7.82 -2.97
N ILE A 94 2.78 -6.81 -2.08
CA ILE A 94 2.31 -5.46 -2.32
C ILE A 94 3.49 -4.51 -2.13
N GLN A 95 3.76 -3.70 -3.13
CA GLN A 95 4.72 -2.62 -3.06
C GLN A 95 4.07 -1.33 -3.53
N ALA A 96 4.29 -0.24 -2.81
CA ALA A 96 3.88 1.10 -3.23
C ALA A 96 4.98 2.09 -2.87
N ALA A 97 5.15 3.09 -3.71
CA ALA A 97 6.14 4.13 -3.55
C ALA A 97 5.57 5.49 -3.92
N ARG A 98 6.09 6.52 -3.28
CA ARG A 98 5.79 7.92 -3.61
C ARG A 98 7.06 8.68 -3.99
N PRO A 99 6.97 9.68 -4.88
CA PRO A 99 8.10 10.56 -5.16
C PRO A 99 8.45 11.39 -3.90
N VAL A 100 9.74 11.58 -3.68
CA VAL A 100 10.25 12.53 -2.68
C VAL A 100 10.34 13.90 -3.33
N PHE A 101 9.86 14.92 -2.63
CA PHE A 101 9.83 16.30 -3.15
C PHE A 101 11.22 16.74 -3.61
N ASN A 102 11.27 17.28 -4.82
CA ASN A 102 12.48 17.83 -5.46
C ASN A 102 13.67 16.85 -5.51
N ALA A 103 13.41 15.54 -5.51
CA ALA A 103 14.39 14.48 -5.62
C ALA A 103 14.11 13.59 -6.85
N THR A 104 15.10 12.79 -7.23
CA THR A 104 15.00 11.88 -8.40
C THR A 104 14.65 10.45 -8.00
N TYR A 105 14.31 10.19 -6.74
CA TYR A 105 14.00 8.85 -6.24
C TYR A 105 12.62 8.80 -5.57
N ASN A 106 12.06 7.60 -5.55
CA ASN A 106 10.81 7.28 -4.86
C ASN A 106 11.13 6.60 -3.52
N THR A 107 10.37 6.95 -2.48
CA THR A 107 10.45 6.30 -1.17
C THR A 107 9.35 5.24 -1.02
N ALA A 108 9.65 4.15 -0.31
CA ALA A 108 8.69 3.09 -0.06
C ALA A 108 7.57 3.57 0.89
N LEU A 109 6.31 3.48 0.45
CA LEU A 109 5.12 3.60 1.28
C LEU A 109 4.75 2.24 1.87
N VAL A 110 4.71 1.21 1.04
CA VAL A 110 4.35 -0.16 1.39
C VAL A 110 5.35 -1.12 0.77
N ASN A 111 5.75 -2.12 1.53
CA ASN A 111 6.44 -3.31 1.04
C ASN A 111 6.02 -4.49 1.93
N PHE A 112 4.95 -5.17 1.57
CA PHE A 112 4.29 -6.14 2.43
C PHE A 112 3.94 -7.42 1.68
N ILE A 113 3.88 -8.53 2.41
CA ILE A 113 3.43 -9.83 1.88
C ILE A 113 2.25 -10.29 2.74
N ASP A 114 1.10 -10.49 2.06
CA ASP A 114 -0.08 -11.11 2.63
C ASP A 114 -0.14 -12.58 2.21
N ALA A 115 -0.06 -13.47 3.17
CA ALA A 115 -0.09 -14.92 2.95
C ALA A 115 -1.51 -15.52 3.02
N ASP A 116 -2.51 -14.71 3.41
CA ASP A 116 -3.88 -15.16 3.63
C ASP A 116 -4.81 -14.83 2.46
N VAL A 117 -4.38 -15.15 1.24
CA VAL A 117 -5.20 -14.92 0.05
C VAL A 117 -5.71 -16.23 -0.51
N SER A 118 -7.01 -16.46 -0.40
CA SER A 118 -7.70 -17.53 -1.08
C SER A 118 -8.81 -16.96 -1.94
N PHE A 119 -9.02 -17.52 -3.13
CA PHE A 119 -10.01 -16.98 -4.05
C PHE A 119 -10.50 -18.03 -5.04
N LYS A 120 -11.67 -17.77 -5.60
CA LYS A 120 -12.22 -18.49 -6.74
C LYS A 120 -12.14 -17.63 -7.98
N TYR A 121 -11.66 -18.21 -9.07
CA TYR A 121 -11.66 -17.59 -10.37
C TYR A 121 -11.86 -18.63 -11.48
N ALA A 122 -12.81 -18.37 -12.35
CA ALA A 122 -13.01 -19.08 -13.59
C ALA A 122 -12.85 -18.12 -14.76
N GLU A 123 -12.47 -18.66 -15.92
CA GLU A 123 -12.29 -17.85 -17.13
C GLU A 123 -13.57 -17.03 -17.44
N PHE A 124 -13.38 -15.76 -17.79
CA PHE A 124 -14.46 -14.78 -18.05
C PHE A 124 -15.35 -14.43 -16.85
N GLN A 125 -14.98 -14.85 -15.64
CA GLN A 125 -15.68 -14.37 -14.45
C GLN A 125 -15.35 -12.90 -14.22
N PRO A 126 -16.36 -12.00 -14.05
CA PRO A 126 -16.11 -10.58 -13.79
C PRO A 126 -15.29 -10.37 -12.50
N VAL A 127 -14.29 -9.49 -12.56
CA VAL A 127 -13.47 -9.07 -11.43
C VAL A 127 -13.85 -7.64 -11.07
N GLU A 128 -14.94 -7.49 -10.32
CA GLU A 128 -15.51 -6.19 -9.94
C GLU A 128 -15.60 -6.07 -8.42
N PHE A 129 -15.35 -4.88 -7.91
CA PHE A 129 -15.49 -4.56 -6.49
C PHE A 129 -16.64 -3.56 -6.27
N ASN A 130 -17.52 -3.88 -5.33
CA ASN A 130 -18.62 -2.99 -4.91
C ASN A 130 -18.51 -2.70 -3.41
N GLU A 131 -18.27 -1.43 -3.05
CA GLU A 131 -18.12 -0.99 -1.65
C GLU A 131 -19.38 -1.24 -0.80
N ASN A 132 -20.57 -1.22 -1.43
CA ASN A 132 -21.85 -1.43 -0.74
C ASN A 132 -22.20 -2.93 -0.64
N ARG A 133 -21.46 -3.80 -1.31
CA ARG A 133 -21.71 -5.24 -1.34
C ARG A 133 -20.40 -6.03 -1.40
N VAL A 134 -19.56 -5.87 -0.37
CA VAL A 134 -18.24 -6.49 -0.30
C VAL A 134 -18.29 -8.01 -0.40
N GLN A 135 -19.26 -8.65 0.25
CA GLN A 135 -19.40 -10.12 0.23
C GLN A 135 -19.83 -10.69 -1.13
N GLY A 136 -20.41 -9.86 -2.01
CA GLY A 136 -20.89 -10.31 -3.32
C GLY A 136 -21.92 -11.45 -3.25
N THR A 137 -21.95 -12.28 -4.30
CA THR A 137 -22.82 -13.48 -4.38
C THR A 137 -22.05 -14.79 -4.20
N ASP A 138 -20.76 -14.78 -4.48
CA ASP A 138 -19.82 -15.89 -4.27
C ASP A 138 -18.68 -15.37 -3.39
N ALA A 139 -18.62 -15.86 -2.16
CA ALA A 139 -17.68 -15.36 -1.15
C ALA A 139 -16.21 -15.53 -1.59
N ALA A 140 -15.86 -16.65 -2.20
CA ALA A 140 -14.48 -16.92 -2.61
C ALA A 140 -14.07 -16.05 -3.82
N ALA A 141 -14.98 -15.76 -4.74
CA ALA A 141 -14.74 -14.82 -5.84
C ALA A 141 -14.60 -13.39 -5.34
N SER A 142 -15.51 -12.96 -4.46
CA SER A 142 -15.52 -11.62 -3.88
C SER A 142 -14.33 -11.35 -2.97
N ASN A 143 -13.75 -12.39 -2.34
CA ASN A 143 -12.57 -12.25 -1.49
C ASN A 143 -11.36 -11.69 -2.26
N LEU A 144 -11.18 -12.09 -3.52
CA LEU A 144 -10.08 -11.56 -4.34
C LEU A 144 -10.19 -10.05 -4.51
N THR A 145 -11.35 -9.57 -4.94
CA THR A 145 -11.57 -8.14 -5.17
C THR A 145 -11.57 -7.33 -3.88
N ALA A 146 -12.05 -7.91 -2.77
CA ALA A 146 -11.98 -7.31 -1.44
C ALA A 146 -10.53 -7.12 -0.98
N VAL A 147 -9.65 -8.11 -1.18
CA VAL A 147 -8.22 -8.02 -0.83
C VAL A 147 -7.53 -6.90 -1.63
N PHE A 148 -7.74 -6.85 -2.93
CA PHE A 148 -7.14 -5.81 -3.78
C PHE A 148 -7.66 -4.41 -3.44
N ALA A 149 -8.95 -4.26 -3.22
CA ALA A 149 -9.56 -2.99 -2.82
C ALA A 149 -9.09 -2.54 -1.43
N TYR A 150 -8.95 -3.46 -0.49
CA TYR A 150 -8.40 -3.19 0.84
C TYR A 150 -7.01 -2.57 0.75
N TYR A 151 -6.09 -3.19 0.01
CA TYR A 151 -4.74 -2.66 -0.14
C TYR A 151 -4.69 -1.38 -0.97
N ALA A 152 -5.56 -1.19 -1.96
CA ALA A 152 -5.70 0.08 -2.64
C ALA A 152 -6.03 1.21 -1.67
N TYR A 153 -7.02 1.03 -0.78
CA TYR A 153 -7.35 2.03 0.24
C TYR A 153 -6.25 2.21 1.30
N MET A 154 -5.56 1.14 1.71
CA MET A 154 -4.43 1.25 2.63
C MET A 154 -3.27 2.06 2.02
N ILE A 155 -2.94 1.83 0.75
CA ILE A 155 -1.90 2.58 0.03
C ILE A 155 -2.28 4.06 -0.07
N ILE A 156 -3.50 4.37 -0.51
CA ILE A 156 -4.00 5.74 -0.62
C ILE A 156 -4.01 6.42 0.75
N GLY A 157 -4.47 5.72 1.80
CA GLY A 157 -4.47 6.24 3.16
C GLY A 157 -3.07 6.63 3.64
N LEU A 158 -2.07 5.78 3.41
CA LEU A 158 -0.67 6.07 3.75
C LEU A 158 -0.09 7.22 2.94
N ASP A 159 -0.44 7.32 1.66
CA ASP A 159 -0.01 8.43 0.82
C ASP A 159 -0.55 9.76 1.38
N TYR A 160 -1.84 9.84 1.65
CA TYR A 160 -2.45 11.05 2.23
C TYR A 160 -1.89 11.39 3.62
N ASP A 161 -1.65 10.40 4.49
CA ASP A 161 -0.99 10.61 5.79
C ASP A 161 0.43 11.16 5.64
N SER A 162 1.12 10.80 4.56
CA SER A 162 2.45 11.29 4.27
C SER A 162 2.49 12.80 3.92
N PHE A 163 1.35 13.40 3.57
CA PHE A 163 1.21 14.83 3.26
C PHE A 163 0.53 15.63 4.36
N ALA A 164 -0.37 15.01 5.14
CA ALA A 164 -1.09 15.66 6.23
C ALA A 164 -1.42 14.68 7.34
N PRO A 165 -1.21 15.00 8.63
CA PRO A 165 -1.57 14.11 9.73
C PRO A 165 -3.06 13.75 9.66
N LYS A 166 -3.37 12.45 9.70
CA LYS A 166 -4.72 11.90 9.53
C LYS A 166 -5.39 12.21 8.20
N GLY A 167 -4.63 12.62 7.19
CA GLY A 167 -5.15 12.78 5.82
C GLY A 167 -5.72 11.49 5.25
N GLY A 168 -5.19 10.36 5.67
CA GLY A 168 -5.61 9.02 5.25
C GLY A 168 -6.88 8.47 5.92
N ASP A 169 -7.41 9.08 6.97
CA ASP A 169 -8.52 8.57 7.79
C ASP A 169 -9.73 8.12 6.97
N VAL A 170 -10.11 8.88 5.95
CA VAL A 170 -11.26 8.55 5.09
C VAL A 170 -11.05 7.22 4.38
N TYR A 171 -9.83 6.95 3.91
CA TYR A 171 -9.48 5.75 3.16
C TYR A 171 -9.30 4.55 4.09
N TYR A 172 -8.72 4.74 5.27
CA TYR A 172 -8.66 3.69 6.30
C TYR A 172 -10.04 3.26 6.77
N ARG A 173 -11.03 4.18 6.84
CA ARG A 173 -12.44 3.84 7.11
C ARG A 173 -13.08 3.05 5.97
N LYS A 174 -12.72 3.32 4.72
CA LYS A 174 -13.15 2.49 3.59
C LYS A 174 -12.53 1.09 3.65
N ALA A 175 -11.26 0.98 4.02
CA ALA A 175 -10.61 -0.30 4.29
C ALA A 175 -11.28 -1.03 5.47
N GLN A 176 -11.67 -0.31 6.53
CA GLN A 176 -12.43 -0.86 7.66
C GLN A 176 -13.81 -1.39 7.23
N ASN A 177 -14.50 -0.67 6.33
CA ASN A 177 -15.77 -1.17 5.79
C ASN A 177 -15.57 -2.51 5.06
N ILE A 178 -14.45 -2.68 4.35
CA ILE A 178 -14.12 -3.97 3.72
C ILE A 178 -13.87 -5.04 4.79
N VAL A 179 -13.08 -4.74 5.82
CA VAL A 179 -12.81 -5.68 6.93
C VAL A 179 -14.10 -6.12 7.62
N ASN A 180 -14.99 -5.17 7.92
CA ASN A 180 -16.24 -5.44 8.64
C ASN A 180 -17.24 -6.25 7.82
N ASN A 181 -17.21 -6.10 6.49
CA ASN A 181 -18.12 -6.76 5.55
C ASN A 181 -17.39 -7.78 4.66
N ALA A 182 -16.23 -8.25 5.09
CA ALA A 182 -15.42 -9.19 4.31
C ALA A 182 -16.19 -10.48 4.04
N PRO A 183 -15.94 -11.11 2.88
CA PRO A 183 -16.52 -12.41 2.58
C PRO A 183 -16.16 -13.46 3.62
N GLU A 184 -17.12 -14.30 3.97
CA GLU A 184 -16.93 -15.42 4.89
C GLU A 184 -17.10 -16.74 4.16
N GLY A 185 -16.23 -17.69 4.44
CA GLY A 185 -16.31 -19.01 3.81
C GLY A 185 -15.13 -19.91 4.11
N LYS A 186 -15.21 -21.15 3.66
CA LYS A 186 -14.12 -22.11 3.77
C LYS A 186 -12.86 -21.55 3.12
N ASN A 187 -11.74 -21.67 3.80
CA ASN A 187 -10.44 -21.20 3.35
C ASN A 187 -10.27 -19.66 3.25
N ILE A 188 -11.26 -18.85 3.66
CA ILE A 188 -11.12 -17.40 3.74
C ILE A 188 -10.65 -17.04 5.14
N SER A 189 -9.53 -16.31 5.24
CA SER A 189 -8.91 -15.87 6.49
C SER A 189 -8.28 -14.48 6.34
N GLY A 190 -7.74 -13.95 7.45
CA GLY A 190 -7.05 -12.67 7.47
C GLY A 190 -7.94 -11.45 7.66
N TRP A 191 -9.26 -11.63 7.85
CA TRP A 191 -10.23 -10.56 8.06
C TRP A 191 -10.73 -10.45 9.49
N ARG A 192 -10.45 -11.44 10.34
CA ARG A 192 -10.98 -11.50 11.70
C ARG A 192 -9.86 -11.45 12.74
N VAL A 193 -10.21 -11.00 13.95
CA VAL A 193 -9.30 -10.89 15.08
C VAL A 193 -8.61 -12.21 15.42
N PHE A 194 -9.30 -13.33 15.22
CA PHE A 194 -8.82 -14.67 15.55
C PHE A 194 -8.13 -15.41 14.38
N ASP A 195 -8.04 -14.80 13.19
CA ASP A 195 -7.33 -15.39 12.03
C ASP A 195 -5.80 -15.26 12.15
N GLY A 196 -5.30 -14.82 13.30
CA GLY A 196 -3.89 -14.59 13.56
C GLY A 196 -3.63 -13.18 14.06
N SER A 197 -2.41 -12.92 14.52
CA SER A 197 -2.02 -11.61 15.08
C SER A 197 -1.47 -10.62 14.02
N ARG A 198 -1.27 -11.06 12.78
CA ARG A 198 -0.65 -10.27 11.70
C ARG A 198 -1.45 -10.45 10.41
N ASN A 199 -2.57 -9.76 10.32
CA ASN A 199 -3.50 -9.87 9.21
C ASN A 199 -4.11 -8.50 8.86
N ARG A 200 -5.01 -8.48 7.87
CA ARG A 200 -5.70 -7.25 7.40
C ARG A 200 -6.54 -6.60 8.49
N TYR A 201 -7.19 -7.39 9.37
CA TYR A 201 -7.92 -6.85 10.51
C TYR A 201 -7.00 -6.02 11.42
N TRP A 202 -5.89 -6.60 11.86
CA TRP A 202 -4.98 -5.92 12.79
C TRP A 202 -4.24 -4.75 12.15
N LEU A 203 -3.89 -4.84 10.86
CA LEU A 203 -3.27 -3.72 10.17
C LEU A 203 -4.23 -2.52 10.07
N ASN A 204 -5.50 -2.78 9.75
CA ASN A 204 -6.51 -1.72 9.74
C ASN A 204 -6.78 -1.16 11.13
N GLU A 205 -6.90 -2.03 12.15
CA GLU A 205 -7.06 -1.60 13.55
C GLU A 205 -5.91 -0.69 14.01
N ASN A 206 -4.68 -0.99 13.60
CA ASN A 206 -3.51 -0.20 13.97
C ASN A 206 -3.49 1.22 13.35
N VAL A 207 -4.25 1.50 12.30
CA VAL A 207 -4.32 2.83 11.69
C VAL A 207 -5.58 3.61 12.04
N ILE A 208 -6.66 2.94 12.49
CA ILE A 208 -7.92 3.64 12.79
C ILE A 208 -8.17 3.84 14.29
N ASN A 209 -7.53 3.04 15.15
CA ASN A 209 -7.75 3.12 16.59
C ASN A 209 -7.01 4.33 17.17
N ASN A 210 -7.75 5.19 17.87
CA ASN A 210 -7.21 6.42 18.47
C ASN A 210 -6.02 6.18 19.42
N ARG A 211 -5.89 4.98 19.98
CA ARG A 211 -4.73 4.59 20.78
C ARG A 211 -3.42 4.71 20.01
N TYR A 212 -3.47 4.53 18.70
CA TYR A 212 -2.30 4.49 17.82
C TYR A 212 -2.13 5.77 16.98
N ASN A 213 -2.82 6.85 17.33
CA ASN A 213 -2.80 8.12 16.58
C ASN A 213 -1.39 8.67 16.32
N ILE A 214 -0.43 8.39 17.20
CA ILE A 214 0.98 8.80 17.03
C ILE A 214 1.57 8.29 15.72
N MET A 215 1.05 7.19 15.15
CA MET A 215 1.54 6.65 13.88
C MET A 215 1.29 7.59 12.71
N HIS A 216 0.17 8.34 12.71
CA HIS A 216 -0.10 9.36 11.68
C HIS A 216 0.94 10.48 11.75
N ASP A 217 1.28 10.92 12.96
CA ASP A 217 2.31 11.95 13.18
C ASP A 217 3.70 11.46 12.75
N VAL A 218 4.02 10.19 13.06
CA VAL A 218 5.28 9.56 12.64
C VAL A 218 5.37 9.49 11.12
N ILE A 219 4.31 9.04 10.44
CA ILE A 219 4.26 8.94 8.98
C ILE A 219 4.45 10.33 8.36
N TYR A 220 3.66 11.31 8.79
CA TYR A 220 3.78 12.69 8.31
C TYR A 220 5.18 13.27 8.54
N SER A 221 5.70 13.16 9.76
CA SER A 221 7.00 13.73 10.10
C SER A 221 8.13 13.07 9.32
N TYR A 222 8.08 11.75 9.15
CA TYR A 222 9.08 11.01 8.37
C TYR A 222 9.12 11.47 6.92
N TYR A 223 7.96 11.50 6.25
CA TYR A 223 7.91 11.84 4.83
C TYR A 223 7.96 13.34 4.59
N ARG A 224 7.02 14.11 5.17
CA ARG A 224 6.85 15.52 4.84
C ARG A 224 7.88 16.43 5.48
N SER A 225 8.13 16.25 6.79
CA SER A 225 9.11 17.07 7.52
C SER A 225 10.54 16.53 7.39
N GLY A 226 10.69 15.24 7.11
CA GLY A 226 11.95 14.57 6.88
C GLY A 226 12.32 14.52 5.40
N LEU A 227 11.88 13.50 4.67
CA LEU A 227 12.35 13.22 3.31
C LEU A 227 12.13 14.37 2.33
N ASP A 228 10.94 14.99 2.33
CA ASP A 228 10.62 16.10 1.42
C ASP A 228 11.43 17.38 1.70
N LYS A 229 12.13 17.45 2.83
CA LYS A 229 13.03 18.56 3.19
C LYS A 229 14.52 18.25 2.95
N MET A 230 14.86 17.02 2.58
CA MET A 230 16.26 16.63 2.39
C MET A 230 16.99 17.44 1.32
N TYR A 231 16.29 17.91 0.29
CA TYR A 231 16.90 18.72 -0.77
C TYR A 231 17.29 20.13 -0.27
N ASP A 232 16.37 20.80 0.45
CA ASP A 232 16.55 22.21 0.83
C ASP A 232 17.27 22.38 2.18
N ALA A 233 17.09 21.42 3.12
CA ALA A 233 17.53 21.53 4.51
C ALA A 233 17.96 20.18 5.09
N GLU A 234 18.93 19.51 4.45
CA GLU A 234 19.38 18.15 4.82
C GLU A 234 19.65 17.94 6.32
N PRO A 235 20.36 18.85 7.04
CA PRO A 235 20.60 18.67 8.48
C PRO A 235 19.32 18.66 9.33
N GLU A 236 18.39 19.56 9.07
CA GLU A 236 17.10 19.65 9.76
C GLU A 236 16.22 18.46 9.42
N ALA A 237 16.14 18.11 8.13
CA ALA A 237 15.39 16.97 7.64
C ALA A 237 15.84 15.66 8.30
N ARG A 238 17.16 15.47 8.45
CA ARG A 238 17.74 14.31 9.14
C ARG A 238 17.35 14.26 10.62
N VAL A 239 17.32 15.40 11.30
CA VAL A 239 16.85 15.52 12.69
C VAL A 239 15.38 15.10 12.77
N ASN A 240 14.53 15.54 11.85
CA ASN A 240 13.12 15.18 11.80
C ASN A 240 12.92 13.67 11.58
N VAL A 241 13.70 13.05 10.67
CA VAL A 241 13.68 11.60 10.50
C VAL A 241 14.10 10.89 11.79
N LEU A 242 15.18 11.35 12.46
CA LEU A 242 15.64 10.76 13.71
C LEU A 242 14.60 10.90 14.83
N GLN A 243 13.90 12.01 14.89
CA GLN A 243 12.80 12.22 15.83
C GLN A 243 11.62 11.29 15.55
N SER A 244 11.23 11.11 14.28
CA SER A 244 10.18 10.16 13.88
C SER A 244 10.54 8.72 14.31
N LEU A 245 11.80 8.30 14.10
CA LEU A 245 12.28 7.00 14.56
C LEU A 245 12.28 6.88 16.10
N THR A 246 12.56 7.97 16.81
CA THR A 246 12.51 7.99 18.28
C THR A 246 11.08 7.80 18.78
N GLN A 247 10.11 8.50 18.18
CA GLN A 247 8.69 8.32 18.48
C GLN A 247 8.21 6.91 18.15
N LEU A 248 8.64 6.37 17.00
CA LEU A 248 8.30 5.02 16.59
C LEU A 248 8.85 3.95 17.55
N SER A 249 10.09 4.11 18.04
CA SER A 249 10.69 3.21 19.04
C SER A 249 9.95 3.27 20.38
N ALA A 250 9.57 4.47 20.83
CA ALA A 250 8.75 4.63 22.03
C ALA A 250 7.39 3.93 21.87
N PHE A 251 6.72 4.19 20.75
CA PHE A 251 5.45 3.53 20.41
C PHE A 251 5.55 2.00 20.39
N LYS A 252 6.60 1.44 19.78
CA LYS A 252 6.84 -0.01 19.73
C LYS A 252 6.97 -0.61 21.12
N LYS A 253 7.67 0.07 22.03
CA LYS A 253 7.83 -0.40 23.43
C LYS A 253 6.52 -0.46 24.20
N GLU A 254 5.65 0.53 23.99
CA GLU A 254 4.32 0.57 24.61
C GLU A 254 3.31 -0.37 23.95
N ASN A 255 3.51 -0.70 22.68
CA ASN A 255 2.57 -1.46 21.84
C ASN A 255 3.28 -2.58 21.07
N ALA A 256 3.97 -3.47 21.79
CA ALA A 256 4.86 -4.50 21.23
C ALA A 256 4.21 -5.45 20.21
N ASN A 257 2.89 -5.65 20.27
CA ASN A 257 2.16 -6.58 19.41
C ASN A 257 1.53 -5.93 18.16
N THR A 258 1.78 -4.64 17.92
CA THR A 258 1.26 -3.97 16.72
C THR A 258 2.11 -4.32 15.51
N MET A 259 1.44 -4.60 14.39
CA MET A 259 2.15 -4.89 13.13
C MET A 259 2.52 -3.64 12.33
N ILE A 260 1.95 -2.47 12.66
CA ILE A 260 2.14 -1.23 11.90
C ILE A 260 3.59 -0.77 11.90
N VAL A 261 4.35 -1.02 12.98
CA VAL A 261 5.78 -0.65 13.06
C VAL A 261 6.59 -1.44 12.04
N ASP A 262 6.41 -2.76 12.01
CA ASP A 262 7.12 -3.61 11.04
C ASP A 262 6.66 -3.28 9.62
N PHE A 263 5.36 -3.06 9.43
CA PHE A 263 4.79 -2.66 8.15
C PHE A 263 5.39 -1.35 7.63
N PHE A 264 5.56 -0.36 8.50
CA PHE A 264 6.18 0.92 8.17
C PHE A 264 7.68 0.78 7.86
N MET A 265 8.41 -0.04 8.64
CA MET A 265 9.86 -0.21 8.50
C MET A 265 10.27 -1.02 7.26
N GLN A 266 9.38 -1.87 6.75
CA GLN A 266 9.68 -2.70 5.59
C GLN A 266 10.01 -1.86 4.34
N GLY A 267 11.11 -2.21 3.68
CA GLY A 267 11.57 -1.52 2.48
C GLY A 267 12.42 -0.27 2.71
N LYS A 268 12.64 0.18 3.97
CA LYS A 268 13.35 1.43 4.28
C LYS A 268 14.83 1.30 4.63
N VAL A 269 15.37 0.08 4.68
CA VAL A 269 16.75 -0.18 5.14
C VAL A 269 17.79 0.65 4.38
N GLN A 270 17.74 0.61 3.05
CA GLN A 270 18.71 1.33 2.21
C GLN A 270 18.57 2.85 2.34
N GLU A 271 17.35 3.33 2.37
CA GLU A 271 17.04 4.75 2.54
C GLU A 271 17.57 5.27 3.86
N LEU A 272 17.29 4.58 4.96
CA LEU A 272 17.75 4.95 6.31
C LEU A 272 19.28 4.93 6.44
N ILE A 273 19.94 3.92 5.86
CA ILE A 273 21.40 3.89 5.79
C ILE A 273 21.92 5.10 5.00
N GLY A 274 21.32 5.39 3.83
CA GLY A 274 21.70 6.53 3.00
C GLY A 274 21.58 7.87 3.75
N ILE A 275 20.48 8.07 4.49
CA ILE A 275 20.20 9.27 5.29
C ILE A 275 21.26 9.46 6.37
N PHE A 276 21.60 8.41 7.12
CA PHE A 276 22.48 8.52 8.29
C PHE A 276 23.95 8.29 7.99
N LYS A 277 24.34 7.77 6.84
CA LYS A 277 25.74 7.54 6.47
C LYS A 277 26.59 8.79 6.50
N LYS A 278 25.99 9.95 6.16
CA LYS A 278 26.65 11.27 6.18
C LYS A 278 26.34 12.09 7.44
N ALA A 279 25.65 11.51 8.42
CA ALA A 279 25.26 12.20 9.64
C ALA A 279 26.46 12.46 10.57
N PRO A 280 26.40 13.47 11.47
CA PRO A 280 27.34 13.61 12.56
C PRO A 280 27.40 12.36 13.44
N GLY A 281 28.55 12.10 14.10
CA GLY A 281 28.78 10.86 14.86
C GLY A 281 27.71 10.58 15.91
N GLU A 282 27.29 11.59 16.65
CA GLU A 282 26.22 11.45 17.66
C GLU A 282 24.88 10.99 17.05
N GLN A 283 24.49 11.57 15.90
CA GLN A 283 23.28 11.15 15.19
C GLN A 283 23.41 9.73 14.63
N LYS A 284 24.60 9.33 14.15
CA LYS A 284 24.84 7.95 13.71
C LYS A 284 24.65 6.94 14.84
N ILE A 285 25.24 7.22 16.00
CA ILE A 285 25.12 6.35 17.17
C ILE A 285 23.66 6.18 17.55
N LYS A 286 22.91 7.29 17.63
CA LYS A 286 21.48 7.26 17.95
C LYS A 286 20.66 6.54 16.89
N ALA A 287 20.96 6.75 15.62
CA ALA A 287 20.28 6.05 14.51
C ALA A 287 20.54 4.53 14.59
N VAL A 288 21.77 4.09 14.83
CA VAL A 288 22.10 2.66 14.97
C VAL A 288 21.34 2.02 16.13
N GLU A 289 21.23 2.72 17.28
CA GLU A 289 20.46 2.25 18.44
C GLU A 289 18.99 2.05 18.06
N LEU A 290 18.35 3.09 17.53
CA LEU A 290 16.92 3.08 17.17
C LEU A 290 16.61 2.05 16.07
N LEU A 291 17.40 2.03 15.01
CA LEU A 291 17.18 1.13 13.87
C LEU A 291 17.41 -0.32 14.25
N SER A 292 18.37 -0.60 15.16
CA SER A 292 18.60 -1.97 15.67
C SER A 292 17.45 -2.47 16.54
N ASP A 293 16.73 -1.58 17.23
CA ASP A 293 15.55 -1.90 18.01
C ASP A 293 14.30 -2.06 17.13
N LEU A 294 14.13 -1.13 16.17
CA LEU A 294 12.96 -1.12 15.26
C LEU A 294 12.98 -2.26 14.25
N ASP A 295 14.14 -2.61 13.73
CA ASP A 295 14.34 -3.60 12.68
C ASP A 295 15.48 -4.56 13.06
N ILE A 296 15.17 -5.50 13.93
CA ILE A 296 16.11 -6.47 14.51
C ILE A 296 16.79 -7.31 13.42
N ILE A 297 16.07 -7.64 12.35
CA ILE A 297 16.57 -8.47 11.25
C ILE A 297 17.78 -7.80 10.58
N ASN A 298 17.76 -6.49 10.43
CA ASN A 298 18.81 -5.71 9.77
C ASN A 298 19.76 -5.02 10.76
N ALA A 299 19.67 -5.31 12.07
CA ALA A 299 20.46 -4.66 13.11
C ALA A 299 21.99 -4.75 12.86
N SER A 300 22.49 -5.90 12.43
CA SER A 300 23.91 -6.10 12.11
C SER A 300 24.36 -5.21 10.95
N ARG A 301 23.51 -5.05 9.96
CA ARG A 301 23.77 -4.22 8.79
C ARG A 301 23.84 -2.74 9.15
N TYR A 302 22.91 -2.23 9.96
CA TYR A 302 22.96 -0.85 10.46
C TYR A 302 24.25 -0.57 11.24
N LYS A 303 24.65 -1.48 12.13
CA LYS A 303 25.90 -1.39 12.89
C LYS A 303 27.14 -1.37 12.02
N GLN A 304 27.13 -2.07 10.88
CA GLN A 304 28.26 -2.14 9.96
C GLN A 304 28.34 -0.91 9.06
N GLU A 305 27.22 -0.46 8.48
CA GLU A 305 27.21 0.57 7.44
C GLU A 305 27.15 2.00 7.99
N LEU A 306 26.78 2.19 9.27
CA LEU A 306 26.70 3.49 9.94
C LEU A 306 27.83 3.75 10.95
N ARG A 307 28.87 2.95 10.93
CA ARG A 307 30.10 3.17 11.73
C ARG A 307 30.80 4.47 11.39
#